data_37725ab24fc8d07339756a2024495155
#
_entry.id   37725ab24fc8d07339756a2024495155
#
_cell.length_a   1.000
_cell.length_b   1.000
_cell.length_c   1.000
_cell.angle_alpha   90.00
_cell.angle_beta   90.00
_cell.angle_gamma   90.00
#
_symmetry.space_group_name_H-M   'P 1'
#
loop_
_entity.id
_entity.type
_entity.pdbx_description
1 polymer ?
#
loop_
_entity_poly.entity_id
_entity_poly.type
_entity_poly.pdbx_seq_one_letter_code
_entity_poly.pdbx_strand_id
1 'polypeptide(L)'
;MSAPLQAPQVGEKFAPYAFTPCGMDALRRYAEASGDSNPIHLDIELAQKAGLPGAPVHGMLLMSRFVPALAAWRPDLSIIRLSTKFIRPVYAGETGEFSGRVAQVTKGDPTTFLLRLMMHNEKRELAMLAEAVTIQKPSA
;
A
#
# COMPACT_ATOMS: atom_id res chain seq x y z
N MET A 1 -18.48 -14.98 19.60
CA MET A 1 -17.15 -15.36 19.07
C MET A 1 -17.29 -15.79 17.63
N SER A 2 -16.57 -15.11 16.72
CA SER A 2 -16.51 -15.56 15.35
C SER A 2 -15.53 -16.72 15.23
N ALA A 3 -15.82 -17.66 14.34
CA ALA A 3 -14.89 -18.75 14.03
C ALA A 3 -13.58 -18.17 13.48
N PRO A 4 -12.43 -18.82 13.74
CA PRO A 4 -11.18 -18.40 13.14
C PRO A 4 -11.26 -18.49 11.63
N LEU A 5 -10.66 -17.52 10.93
CA LEU A 5 -10.58 -17.55 9.49
C LEU A 5 -9.66 -18.68 9.04
N GLN A 6 -10.04 -19.33 7.94
CA GLN A 6 -9.16 -20.33 7.34
C GLN A 6 -7.84 -19.68 6.91
N ALA A 7 -6.76 -20.44 6.98
CA ALA A 7 -5.47 -19.97 6.50
C ALA A 7 -5.57 -19.56 5.02
N PRO A 8 -4.90 -18.48 4.63
CA PRO A 8 -4.86 -18.06 3.23
C PRO A 8 -4.31 -19.18 2.34
N GLN A 9 -4.87 -19.31 1.14
CA GLN A 9 -4.47 -20.31 0.16
C GLN A 9 -3.90 -19.65 -1.08
N VAL A 10 -2.91 -20.31 -1.71
CA VAL A 10 -2.31 -19.80 -2.96
C VAL A 10 -3.40 -19.55 -4.00
N GLY A 11 -3.33 -18.40 -4.63
CA GLY A 11 -4.30 -17.96 -5.63
C GLY A 11 -5.48 -17.18 -5.09
N GLU A 12 -5.67 -17.16 -3.76
CA GLU A 12 -6.72 -16.36 -3.15
C GLU A 12 -6.47 -14.88 -3.42
N LYS A 13 -7.47 -14.19 -3.93
CA LYS A 13 -7.38 -12.77 -4.29
C LYS A 13 -8.13 -11.94 -3.28
N PHE A 14 -7.61 -10.79 -2.92
CA PHE A 14 -8.44 -9.85 -2.19
C PHE A 14 -9.17 -8.90 -3.15
N ALA A 15 -10.40 -8.55 -2.74
CA ALA A 15 -11.21 -7.61 -3.50
C ALA A 15 -10.47 -6.27 -3.61
N PRO A 16 -10.55 -5.60 -4.76
CA PRO A 16 -9.94 -4.30 -4.93
C PRO A 16 -10.37 -3.32 -3.83
N TYR A 17 -9.41 -2.59 -3.30
CA TYR A 17 -9.62 -1.64 -2.22
C TYR A 17 -9.30 -0.24 -2.74
N ALA A 18 -10.32 0.63 -2.71
CA ALA A 18 -10.14 2.00 -3.18
C ALA A 18 -9.21 2.77 -2.26
N PHE A 19 -8.25 3.45 -2.85
CA PHE A 19 -7.29 4.28 -2.15
C PHE A 19 -7.92 5.65 -1.87
N THR A 20 -7.91 6.07 -0.60
CA THR A 20 -8.35 7.41 -0.23
C THR A 20 -7.29 8.43 -0.67
N PRO A 21 -7.65 9.44 -1.47
CA PRO A 21 -6.67 10.42 -1.93
C PRO A 21 -5.93 11.10 -0.79
N CYS A 22 -4.63 11.34 -1.00
CA CYS A 22 -3.82 12.13 -0.10
C CYS A 22 -3.84 13.58 -0.57
N GLY A 23 -4.50 14.46 0.19
CA GLY A 23 -4.47 15.90 -0.06
C GLY A 23 -3.17 16.53 0.43
N MET A 24 -2.96 17.80 0.10
CA MET A 24 -1.75 18.53 0.50
C MET A 24 -1.56 18.55 2.02
N ASP A 25 -2.63 18.58 2.81
CA ASP A 25 -2.53 18.52 4.26
C ASP A 25 -1.94 17.19 4.75
N ALA A 26 -2.30 16.09 4.12
CA ALA A 26 -1.73 14.79 4.44
C ALA A 26 -0.23 14.74 4.11
N LEU A 27 0.18 15.33 2.98
CA LEU A 27 1.59 15.40 2.60
C LEU A 27 2.38 16.26 3.59
N ARG A 28 1.85 17.39 4.02
CA ARG A 28 2.48 18.25 5.04
C ARG A 28 2.66 17.51 6.36
N ARG A 29 1.61 16.84 6.83
CA ARG A 29 1.67 16.05 8.08
C ARG A 29 2.68 14.92 7.99
N TYR A 30 2.73 14.24 6.85
CA TYR A 30 3.70 13.18 6.63
C TYR A 30 5.13 13.72 6.61
N ALA A 31 5.36 14.85 5.95
CA ALA A 31 6.67 15.49 5.92
C ALA A 31 7.16 15.85 7.33
N GLU A 32 6.28 16.40 8.16
CA GLU A 32 6.59 16.70 9.57
C GLU A 32 6.93 15.43 10.35
N ALA A 33 6.12 14.40 10.23
CA ALA A 33 6.27 13.17 11.00
C ALA A 33 7.50 12.35 10.57
N SER A 34 7.79 12.31 9.28
CA SER A 34 8.87 11.49 8.71
C SER A 34 10.20 12.21 8.60
N GLY A 35 10.20 13.53 8.60
CA GLY A 35 11.39 14.33 8.28
C GLY A 35 11.67 14.46 6.78
N ASP A 36 10.85 13.86 5.92
CA ASP A 36 10.97 14.02 4.47
C ASP A 36 10.25 15.28 4.02
N SER A 37 10.97 16.39 4.09
CA SER A 37 10.48 17.72 3.74
C SER A 37 10.95 18.18 2.34
N ASN A 38 11.23 17.23 1.44
CA ASN A 38 11.59 17.56 0.07
C ASN A 38 10.47 18.40 -0.55
N PRO A 39 10.78 19.64 -1.03
CA PRO A 39 9.76 20.56 -1.53
C PRO A 39 8.94 20.05 -2.70
N ILE A 40 9.42 19.05 -3.42
CA ILE A 40 8.67 18.46 -4.54
C ILE A 40 7.31 17.87 -4.10
N HIS A 41 7.21 17.43 -2.84
CA HIS A 41 5.97 16.92 -2.28
C HIS A 41 5.07 18.01 -1.69
N LEU A 42 5.60 19.21 -1.48
CA LEU A 42 4.95 20.26 -0.70
C LEU A 42 4.63 21.50 -1.52
N ASP A 43 5.25 21.67 -2.68
CA ASP A 43 5.11 22.84 -3.53
C ASP A 43 4.70 22.42 -4.95
N ILE A 44 3.43 22.66 -5.27
CA ILE A 44 2.86 22.28 -6.58
C ILE A 44 3.57 23.00 -7.72
N GLU A 45 3.87 24.28 -7.55
CA GLU A 45 4.56 25.06 -8.59
C GLU A 45 5.96 24.52 -8.88
N LEU A 46 6.68 24.15 -7.83
CA LEU A 46 8.00 23.54 -7.98
C LEU A 46 7.92 22.20 -8.72
N ALA A 47 6.93 21.38 -8.36
CA ALA A 47 6.71 20.10 -9.02
C ALA A 47 6.39 20.29 -10.51
N GLN A 48 5.54 21.27 -10.83
CA GLN A 48 5.18 21.59 -12.22
C GLN A 48 6.37 22.09 -13.01
N LYS A 49 7.24 22.92 -12.42
CA LYS A 49 8.49 23.36 -13.03
C LYS A 49 9.45 22.18 -13.29
N ALA A 50 9.38 21.14 -12.50
CA ALA A 50 10.14 19.90 -12.70
C ALA A 50 9.50 18.97 -13.74
N GLY A 51 8.40 19.36 -14.37
CA GLY A 51 7.72 18.59 -15.42
C GLY A 51 6.64 17.64 -14.90
N LEU A 52 6.24 17.75 -13.63
CA LEU A 52 5.20 16.90 -13.05
C LEU A 52 3.84 17.62 -13.09
N PRO A 53 2.73 16.90 -13.24
CA PRO A 53 1.40 17.51 -13.27
C PRO A 53 0.96 18.07 -11.90
N GLY A 54 1.57 17.65 -10.81
CA GLY A 54 1.23 18.08 -9.47
C GLY A 54 2.26 17.61 -8.46
N ALA A 55 1.99 17.77 -7.18
CA ALA A 55 2.86 17.29 -6.12
C ALA A 55 2.75 15.77 -5.98
N PRO A 56 3.84 15.01 -6.17
CA PRO A 56 3.79 13.57 -5.96
C PRO A 56 3.63 13.26 -4.46
N VAL A 57 2.84 12.24 -4.17
CA VAL A 57 2.70 11.72 -2.81
C VAL A 57 4.01 11.00 -2.45
N HIS A 58 4.48 11.18 -1.21
CA HIS A 58 5.66 10.47 -0.72
C HIS A 58 5.48 8.96 -0.93
N GLY A 59 6.48 8.31 -1.52
CA GLY A 59 6.42 6.88 -1.79
C GLY A 59 6.12 6.04 -0.56
N MET A 60 6.77 6.34 0.56
CA MET A 60 6.56 5.62 1.81
C MET A 60 5.16 5.84 2.38
N LEU A 61 4.56 7.00 2.15
CA LEU A 61 3.17 7.26 2.54
C LEU A 61 2.21 6.37 1.75
N LEU A 62 2.42 6.26 0.43
CA LEU A 62 1.64 5.35 -0.41
C LEU A 62 1.81 3.89 0.04
N MET A 63 3.04 3.49 0.28
CA MET A 63 3.36 2.13 0.73
C MET A 63 2.64 1.79 2.04
N SER A 64 2.53 2.73 2.97
CA SER A 64 1.85 2.53 4.24
C SER A 64 0.36 2.23 4.08
N ARG A 65 -0.24 2.62 2.96
CA ARG A 65 -1.67 2.41 2.67
C ARG A 65 -2.00 0.96 2.34
N PHE A 66 -1.02 0.11 2.06
CA PHE A 66 -1.26 -1.32 1.93
C PHE A 66 -1.75 -1.94 3.25
N VAL A 67 -1.37 -1.38 4.39
CA VAL A 67 -1.77 -1.90 5.70
C VAL A 67 -3.29 -1.86 5.89
N PRO A 68 -3.98 -0.71 5.74
CA PRO A 68 -5.43 -0.71 5.84
C PRO A 68 -6.12 -1.50 4.73
N ALA A 69 -5.55 -1.55 3.54
CA ALA A 69 -6.09 -2.35 2.44
C ALA A 69 -6.08 -3.84 2.79
N LEU A 70 -4.97 -4.32 3.35
CA LEU A 70 -4.86 -5.70 3.80
C LEU A 70 -5.82 -6.00 4.96
N ALA A 71 -5.92 -5.10 5.92
CA ALA A 71 -6.80 -5.26 7.08
C ALA A 71 -8.27 -5.31 6.69
N ALA A 72 -8.67 -4.60 5.64
CA ALA A 72 -10.04 -4.64 5.12
C ALA A 72 -10.38 -6.00 4.53
N TRP A 73 -9.40 -6.71 4.00
CA TRP A 73 -9.58 -8.04 3.41
C TRP A 73 -9.36 -9.17 4.43
N ARG A 74 -8.24 -9.16 5.10
CA ARG A 74 -7.82 -10.20 6.04
C ARG A 74 -7.25 -9.57 7.30
N PRO A 75 -8.11 -9.16 8.26
CA PRO A 75 -7.65 -8.56 9.52
C PRO A 75 -6.82 -9.51 10.39
N ASP A 76 -6.88 -10.80 10.11
CA ASP A 76 -6.11 -11.83 10.80
C ASP A 76 -4.65 -11.91 10.33
N LEU A 77 -4.29 -11.24 9.23
CA LEU A 77 -2.90 -11.24 8.75
C LEU A 77 -2.12 -10.05 9.30
N SER A 78 -0.89 -10.32 9.68
CA SER A 78 0.08 -9.31 10.10
C SER A 78 1.22 -9.24 9.10
N ILE A 79 1.54 -8.06 8.60
CA ILE A 79 2.69 -7.87 7.71
C ILE A 79 3.95 -7.86 8.58
N ILE A 80 4.88 -8.77 8.29
CA ILE A 80 6.19 -8.80 8.97
C ILE A 80 7.30 -8.27 8.08
N ARG A 81 7.07 -8.19 6.78
CA ARG A 81 8.00 -7.59 5.83
C ARG A 81 7.22 -7.07 4.63
N LEU A 82 7.51 -5.86 4.20
CA LEU A 82 6.90 -5.24 3.04
C LEU A 82 7.99 -4.64 2.15
N SER A 83 8.04 -5.09 0.90
CA SER A 83 8.96 -4.56 -0.11
C SER A 83 8.15 -3.97 -1.24
N THR A 84 8.51 -2.80 -1.71
CA THR A 84 7.75 -2.10 -2.75
C THR A 84 8.68 -1.59 -3.84
N LYS A 85 8.23 -1.76 -5.08
CA LYS A 85 8.83 -1.14 -6.25
C LYS A 85 7.90 -0.03 -6.72
N PHE A 86 8.41 1.20 -6.72
CA PHE A 86 7.68 2.37 -7.22
C PHE A 86 7.88 2.48 -8.73
N ILE A 87 6.80 2.46 -9.49
CA ILE A 87 6.83 2.46 -10.95
C ILE A 87 6.42 3.80 -11.51
N ARG A 88 5.34 4.39 -10.98
CA ARG A 88 4.85 5.71 -11.36
C ARG A 88 4.48 6.51 -10.14
N PRO A 89 4.69 7.83 -10.16
CA PRO A 89 4.21 8.68 -9.07
C PRO A 89 2.68 8.72 -9.05
N VAL A 90 2.14 8.87 -7.85
CA VAL A 90 0.73 9.19 -7.62
C VAL A 90 0.72 10.60 -7.05
N TYR A 91 -0.14 11.45 -7.59
CA TYR A 91 -0.16 12.88 -7.23
C TYR A 91 -1.20 13.17 -6.16
N ALA A 92 -0.99 14.26 -5.43
CA ALA A 92 -1.93 14.72 -4.41
C ALA A 92 -3.34 14.85 -5.01
N GLY A 93 -4.33 14.29 -4.32
CA GLY A 93 -5.71 14.32 -4.76
C GLY A 93 -6.13 13.20 -5.70
N GLU A 94 -5.18 12.41 -6.22
CA GLU A 94 -5.52 11.25 -7.05
C GLU A 94 -6.02 10.09 -6.21
N THR A 95 -7.03 9.41 -6.71
CA THR A 95 -7.45 8.12 -6.17
C THR A 95 -6.69 6.98 -6.85
N GLY A 96 -6.93 5.77 -6.40
CA GLY A 96 -6.34 4.57 -6.99
C GLY A 96 -6.93 3.34 -6.34
N GLU A 97 -6.37 2.20 -6.67
CA GLU A 97 -6.91 0.91 -6.23
C GLU A 97 -5.79 -0.05 -5.88
N PHE A 98 -5.90 -0.66 -4.71
CA PHE A 98 -5.05 -1.77 -4.29
C PHE A 98 -5.71 -3.08 -4.65
N SER A 99 -4.91 -4.02 -5.12
CA SER A 99 -5.32 -5.38 -5.40
C SER A 99 -4.18 -6.34 -5.07
N GLY A 100 -4.47 -7.63 -5.06
CA GLY A 100 -3.42 -8.58 -4.78
C GLY A 100 -3.91 -10.02 -4.69
N ARG A 101 -2.97 -10.90 -4.41
CA ARG A 101 -3.22 -12.32 -4.28
C ARG A 101 -2.19 -12.98 -3.39
N VAL A 102 -2.56 -14.13 -2.84
CA VAL A 102 -1.61 -15.01 -2.15
C VAL A 102 -0.78 -15.73 -3.21
N ALA A 103 0.52 -15.46 -3.22
CA ALA A 103 1.43 -16.02 -4.23
C ALA A 103 2.11 -17.30 -3.75
N GLN A 104 2.38 -17.40 -2.45
CA GLN A 104 3.12 -18.55 -1.90
C GLN A 104 2.78 -18.74 -0.42
N VAL A 105 2.70 -19.98 -0.01
CA VAL A 105 2.57 -20.38 1.38
C VAL A 105 3.80 -21.18 1.76
N THR A 106 4.53 -20.74 2.77
CA THR A 106 5.71 -21.43 3.29
C THR A 106 5.41 -21.95 4.69
N LYS A 107 5.31 -23.27 4.80
CA LYS A 107 5.08 -23.92 6.08
C LYS A 107 6.28 -23.74 7.00
N GLY A 108 5.99 -23.46 8.27
CA GLY A 108 7.00 -23.25 9.28
C GLY A 108 6.34 -22.88 10.61
N ASP A 109 7.14 -22.39 11.52
CA ASP A 109 6.68 -21.96 12.83
C ASP A 109 7.17 -20.52 13.08
N PRO A 110 6.40 -19.50 12.65
CA PRO A 110 5.05 -19.60 12.05
C PRO A 110 5.08 -19.90 10.55
N THR A 111 3.95 -20.38 10.02
CA THR A 111 3.72 -20.44 8.57
C THR A 111 3.64 -19.00 8.03
N THR A 112 4.26 -18.74 6.90
CA THR A 112 4.24 -17.43 6.27
C THR A 112 3.47 -17.46 4.95
N PHE A 113 2.86 -16.34 4.62
CA PHE A 113 2.07 -16.16 3.41
C PHE A 113 2.64 -14.98 2.64
N LEU A 114 3.14 -15.25 1.45
CA LEU A 114 3.65 -14.20 0.56
C LEU A 114 2.50 -13.67 -0.28
N LEU A 115 2.24 -12.38 -0.16
CA LEU A 115 1.24 -11.70 -0.94
C LEU A 115 1.95 -10.87 -2.01
N ARG A 116 1.47 -10.94 -3.25
CA ARG A 116 1.85 -10.00 -4.31
C ARG A 116 0.77 -8.97 -4.44
N LEU A 117 1.17 -7.72 -4.28
CA LEU A 117 0.27 -6.59 -4.17
C LEU A 117 0.55 -5.61 -5.30
N MET A 118 -0.50 -4.94 -5.75
CA MET A 118 -0.42 -3.93 -6.80
C MET A 118 -1.22 -2.71 -6.38
N MET A 119 -0.75 -1.54 -6.80
CA MET A 119 -1.53 -0.31 -6.73
C MET A 119 -1.62 0.29 -8.13
N HIS A 120 -2.83 0.50 -8.59
CA HIS A 120 -3.11 1.18 -9.84
C HIS A 120 -3.59 2.59 -9.55
N ASN A 121 -3.14 3.54 -10.34
CA ASN A 121 -3.56 4.93 -10.21
C ASN A 121 -4.96 5.13 -10.79
N GLU A 122 -5.42 6.37 -10.75
CA GLU A 122 -6.72 6.80 -11.26
C GLU A 122 -6.95 6.44 -12.74
N LYS A 123 -5.89 6.43 -13.55
CA LYS A 123 -5.91 6.06 -14.97
C LYS A 123 -5.74 4.56 -15.21
N ARG A 124 -5.79 3.75 -14.14
CA ARG A 124 -5.59 2.29 -14.18
C ARG A 124 -4.20 1.87 -14.62
N GLU A 125 -3.22 2.74 -14.46
CA GLU A 125 -1.83 2.42 -14.71
C GLU A 125 -1.20 1.85 -13.45
N LEU A 126 -0.29 0.90 -13.61
CA LEU A 126 0.42 0.32 -12.48
C LEU A 126 1.38 1.35 -11.88
N ALA A 127 1.15 1.70 -10.62
CA ALA A 127 1.96 2.67 -9.89
C ALA A 127 2.94 2.02 -8.91
N MET A 128 2.54 0.92 -8.27
CA MET A 128 3.39 0.19 -7.34
C MET A 128 3.21 -1.31 -7.49
N LEU A 129 4.31 -2.03 -7.33
CA LEU A 129 4.32 -3.48 -7.09
C LEU A 129 4.92 -3.73 -5.73
N ALA A 130 4.29 -4.60 -4.94
CA ALA A 130 4.77 -4.91 -3.62
C ALA A 130 4.71 -6.40 -3.33
N GLU A 131 5.56 -6.83 -2.42
CA GLU A 131 5.50 -8.16 -1.81
C GLU A 131 5.39 -7.98 -0.31
N ALA A 132 4.40 -8.62 0.29
CA ALA A 132 4.22 -8.63 1.73
C ALA A 132 4.37 -10.05 2.25
N VAL A 133 5.29 -10.25 3.17
CA VAL A 133 5.35 -11.48 3.95
C VAL A 133 4.47 -11.30 5.16
N THR A 134 3.53 -12.20 5.35
CA THR A 134 2.54 -12.11 6.43
C THR A 134 2.52 -13.37 7.27
N ILE A 135 2.04 -13.21 8.48
CA ILE A 135 1.71 -14.32 9.37
C ILE A 135 0.25 -14.17 9.81
N GLN A 136 -0.39 -15.28 10.07
CA GLN A 136 -1.73 -15.27 10.61
C GLN A 136 -1.67 -15.07 12.13
N LYS A 137 -2.39 -14.07 12.62
CA LYS A 137 -2.47 -13.80 14.06
C LYS A 137 -3.24 -14.94 14.73
N PRO A 138 -2.85 -15.32 15.95
CA PRO A 138 -3.68 -16.28 16.70
C PRO A 138 -5.08 -15.67 16.91
N SER A 139 -6.11 -16.53 16.85
CA SER A 139 -7.46 -16.10 17.19
C SER A 139 -7.52 -15.78 18.68
N ALA A 140 -8.06 -14.60 18.98
CA ALA A 140 -8.24 -14.15 20.35
C ALA A 140 -9.44 -14.85 21.01
#